data_659a50811e8718fc494e6ce05c93fa9a
#
_entry.id   659a50811e8718fc494e6ce05c93fa9a
#
_cell.length_a   1.000
_cell.length_b   1.000
_cell.length_c   1.000
_cell.angle_alpha   90.00
_cell.angle_beta   90.00
_cell.angle_gamma   90.00
#
_symmetry.space_group_name_H-M   'P 1'
#
loop_
_entity.id
_entity.type
_entity.pdbx_description
1 polymer ?
#
loop_
_entity_poly.entity_id
_entity_poly.type
_entity_poly.pdbx_seq_one_letter_code
_entity_poly.pdbx_strand_id
1 'polypeptide(L)'
;RRFFIDHGMGIVIGETAEIGDDVTLYQGVTLGGTTWNKGKRHPTLGNNVVVGAGAKVLGPFTVGEGAKVGSNAVVTKEVPPGATVVGIPGRIIMREDSEQQAKRQAMAEKLGFDAYGVSQDMPDPVARAIGQLLDHLQAVDGRLEGMCQALTALGSDYCAKDLPVLREEDFAGVKDEDGNPAA
;
A
#
# COMPACT_ATOMS: atom_id res chain seq x y z
N ARG A 1 -9.43 27.88 3.20
CA ARG A 1 -9.42 28.64 1.94
C ARG A 1 -9.08 27.72 0.78
N ARG A 2 -9.42 28.11 -0.47
CA ARG A 2 -9.14 27.31 -1.69
C ARG A 2 -9.74 25.90 -1.65
N PHE A 3 -10.91 25.74 -1.04
CA PHE A 3 -11.69 24.51 -1.08
C PHE A 3 -12.28 24.32 -2.48
N PHE A 4 -12.06 23.15 -3.07
CA PHE A 4 -12.48 22.84 -4.43
C PHE A 4 -13.44 21.64 -4.47
N ILE A 5 -14.53 21.78 -5.19
CA ILE A 5 -15.49 20.72 -5.45
C ILE A 5 -15.51 20.46 -6.95
N ASP A 6 -15.10 19.26 -7.36
CA ASP A 6 -15.12 18.83 -8.74
C ASP A 6 -16.41 18.06 -9.03
N HIS A 7 -17.10 18.48 -10.11
CA HIS A 7 -18.38 17.93 -10.57
C HIS A 7 -19.57 18.02 -9.60
N GLY A 8 -19.48 18.48 -8.44
CA GLY A 8 -20.47 18.85 -7.42
C GLY A 8 -21.72 17.98 -7.20
N MET A 9 -22.03 17.02 -8.06
CA MET A 9 -23.23 16.21 -7.96
C MET A 9 -23.19 15.24 -6.77
N GLY A 10 -24.27 15.21 -5.99
CA GLY A 10 -24.45 14.25 -4.90
C GLY A 10 -23.48 14.40 -3.74
N ILE A 11 -22.83 15.55 -3.61
CA ILE A 11 -22.00 15.85 -2.44
C ILE A 11 -22.91 16.17 -1.23
N VAL A 12 -22.60 15.55 -0.11
CA VAL A 12 -23.27 15.80 1.16
C VAL A 12 -22.21 16.15 2.21
N ILE A 13 -22.30 17.36 2.75
CA ILE A 13 -21.43 17.85 3.83
C ILE A 13 -22.27 18.02 5.08
N GLY A 14 -21.95 17.23 6.11
CA GLY A 14 -22.66 17.29 7.38
C GLY A 14 -22.44 18.59 8.12
N GLU A 15 -23.43 18.99 8.90
CA GLU A 15 -23.52 20.28 9.62
C GLU A 15 -22.29 20.62 10.48
N THR A 16 -21.66 19.61 11.10
CA THR A 16 -20.49 19.80 11.98
C THR A 16 -19.18 19.35 11.33
N ALA A 17 -19.17 19.18 9.99
CA ALA A 17 -17.93 18.91 9.28
C ALA A 17 -17.02 20.14 9.29
N GLU A 18 -15.74 19.91 9.47
CA GLU A 18 -14.70 20.94 9.39
C GLU A 18 -13.80 20.62 8.20
N ILE A 19 -13.46 21.64 7.40
CA ILE A 19 -12.70 21.48 6.18
C ILE A 19 -11.53 22.46 6.19
N GLY A 20 -10.33 21.92 6.10
CA GLY A 20 -9.08 22.67 6.03
C GLY A 20 -8.90 23.43 4.71
N ASP A 21 -7.71 23.94 4.50
CA ASP A 21 -7.31 24.68 3.31
C ASP A 21 -6.92 23.71 2.19
N ASP A 22 -7.14 24.07 0.93
CA ASP A 22 -6.73 23.31 -0.28
C ASP A 22 -7.32 21.88 -0.35
N VAL A 23 -8.49 21.67 0.25
CA VAL A 23 -9.20 20.38 0.20
C VAL A 23 -9.94 20.24 -1.11
N THR A 24 -9.88 19.04 -1.72
CA THR A 24 -10.62 18.69 -2.93
C THR A 24 -11.63 17.58 -2.64
N LEU A 25 -12.90 17.79 -3.00
CA LEU A 25 -13.93 16.77 -2.98
C LEU A 25 -14.43 16.49 -4.40
N TYR A 26 -14.55 15.22 -4.75
CA TYR A 26 -15.16 14.80 -6.01
C TYR A 26 -16.65 14.48 -5.82
N GLN A 27 -17.36 14.29 -6.93
CA GLN A 27 -18.81 14.00 -6.94
C GLN A 27 -19.19 12.81 -6.03
N GLY A 28 -20.38 12.86 -5.46
CA GLY A 28 -20.94 11.79 -4.65
C GLY A 28 -20.28 11.57 -3.28
N VAL A 29 -19.34 12.45 -2.88
CA VAL A 29 -18.70 12.38 -1.57
C VAL A 29 -19.72 12.67 -0.47
N THR A 30 -19.64 11.92 0.63
CA THR A 30 -20.41 12.19 1.83
C THR A 30 -19.47 12.38 3.03
N LEU A 31 -19.52 13.56 3.66
CA LEU A 31 -18.94 13.82 4.96
C LEU A 31 -20.07 13.70 6.01
N GLY A 32 -20.29 12.48 6.49
CA GLY A 32 -21.47 12.11 7.27
C GLY A 32 -21.18 11.82 8.74
N GLY A 33 -22.23 11.71 9.51
CA GLY A 33 -22.19 11.28 10.90
C GLY A 33 -22.68 9.84 11.06
N THR A 34 -22.31 9.21 12.17
CA THR A 34 -22.78 7.87 12.57
C THR A 34 -23.75 7.91 13.75
N THR A 35 -24.05 9.09 14.28
CA THR A 35 -24.93 9.28 15.45
C THR A 35 -25.89 10.44 15.23
N TRP A 36 -26.97 10.48 16.00
CA TRP A 36 -27.97 11.56 16.04
C TRP A 36 -27.65 12.64 17.10
N ASN A 37 -26.53 12.52 17.80
CA ASN A 37 -26.13 13.50 18.81
C ASN A 37 -25.91 14.87 18.18
N LYS A 38 -26.35 15.94 18.85
CA LYS A 38 -26.23 17.31 18.35
C LYS A 38 -24.81 17.89 18.39
N GLY A 39 -23.85 17.20 19.01
CA GLY A 39 -22.45 17.60 19.08
C GLY A 39 -21.67 17.30 17.79
N LYS A 40 -20.35 17.35 17.87
CA LYS A 40 -19.43 16.96 16.78
C LYS A 40 -19.73 15.52 16.37
N ARG A 41 -20.20 15.30 15.16
CA ARG A 41 -20.59 13.99 14.61
C ARG A 41 -20.12 13.77 13.19
N HIS A 42 -19.56 14.80 12.54
CA HIS A 42 -19.05 14.77 11.19
C HIS A 42 -17.53 14.94 11.17
N PRO A 43 -16.83 14.46 10.12
CA PRO A 43 -15.38 14.46 10.08
C PRO A 43 -14.76 15.86 10.03
N THR A 44 -13.50 15.92 10.45
CA THR A 44 -12.60 17.05 10.22
C THR A 44 -11.59 16.66 9.17
N LEU A 45 -11.50 17.41 8.08
CA LEU A 45 -10.49 17.23 7.04
C LEU A 45 -9.36 18.22 7.25
N GLY A 46 -8.13 17.72 7.34
CA GLY A 46 -6.91 18.53 7.37
C GLY A 46 -6.67 19.26 6.06
N ASN A 47 -5.58 20.03 5.98
CA ASN A 47 -5.21 20.74 4.77
C ASN A 47 -4.77 19.75 3.66
N ASN A 48 -4.93 20.14 2.39
CA ASN A 48 -4.49 19.36 1.24
C ASN A 48 -5.10 17.95 1.13
N VAL A 49 -6.21 17.67 1.81
CA VAL A 49 -6.92 16.39 1.73
C VAL A 49 -7.66 16.28 0.39
N VAL A 50 -7.56 15.11 -0.24
CA VAL A 50 -8.29 14.78 -1.46
C VAL A 50 -9.24 13.62 -1.19
N VAL A 51 -10.53 13.83 -1.47
CA VAL A 51 -11.56 12.79 -1.29
C VAL A 51 -12.13 12.40 -2.65
N GLY A 52 -11.84 11.18 -3.08
CA GLY A 52 -12.22 10.62 -4.38
C GLY A 52 -13.73 10.44 -4.54
N ALA A 53 -14.16 10.31 -5.79
CA ALA A 53 -15.56 10.22 -6.18
C ALA A 53 -16.32 9.11 -5.42
N GLY A 54 -17.51 9.44 -4.93
CA GLY A 54 -18.38 8.48 -4.24
C GLY A 54 -17.93 8.06 -2.84
N ALA A 55 -16.78 8.52 -2.35
CA ALA A 55 -16.28 8.14 -1.03
C ALA A 55 -17.20 8.61 0.11
N LYS A 56 -17.26 7.83 1.18
CA LYS A 56 -18.05 8.10 2.39
C LYS A 56 -17.11 8.19 3.59
N VAL A 57 -17.03 9.37 4.20
CA VAL A 57 -16.26 9.61 5.43
C VAL A 57 -17.26 9.82 6.55
N LEU A 58 -17.37 8.84 7.46
CA LEU A 58 -18.50 8.73 8.39
C LEU A 58 -18.03 8.68 9.84
N GLY A 59 -18.22 9.77 10.56
CA GLY A 59 -17.92 9.87 12.00
C GLY A 59 -17.11 11.10 12.38
N PRO A 60 -17.01 11.41 13.68
CA PRO A 60 -16.37 12.61 14.19
C PRO A 60 -14.84 12.45 14.37
N PHE A 61 -14.16 11.89 13.41
CA PHE A 61 -12.70 11.71 13.44
C PHE A 61 -12.01 12.65 12.47
N THR A 62 -10.68 12.69 12.53
CA THR A 62 -9.85 13.52 11.68
C THR A 62 -9.28 12.72 10.52
N VAL A 63 -9.34 13.30 9.34
CA VAL A 63 -8.56 12.90 8.18
C VAL A 63 -7.34 13.83 8.11
N GLY A 64 -6.17 13.27 8.33
CA GLY A 64 -4.92 14.04 8.48
C GLY A 64 -4.53 14.82 7.22
N GLU A 65 -3.68 15.82 7.41
CA GLU A 65 -3.19 16.69 6.33
C GLU A 65 -2.56 15.88 5.18
N GLY A 66 -2.88 16.25 3.94
CA GLY A 66 -2.34 15.59 2.74
C GLY A 66 -2.83 14.16 2.52
N ALA A 67 -3.74 13.64 3.35
CA ALA A 67 -4.31 12.31 3.16
C ALA A 67 -5.17 12.23 1.89
N LYS A 68 -5.23 11.03 1.31
CA LYS A 68 -6.02 10.74 0.12
C LYS A 68 -7.03 9.64 0.41
N VAL A 69 -8.29 9.91 0.11
CA VAL A 69 -9.36 8.90 0.18
C VAL A 69 -9.70 8.46 -1.23
N GLY A 70 -9.52 7.18 -1.52
CA GLY A 70 -9.81 6.60 -2.83
C GLY A 70 -11.31 6.64 -3.17
N SER A 71 -11.61 6.57 -4.46
CA SER A 71 -13.00 6.56 -4.94
C SER A 71 -13.79 5.39 -4.35
N ASN A 72 -15.04 5.66 -3.95
CA ASN A 72 -15.96 4.71 -3.31
C ASN A 72 -15.45 4.09 -1.99
N ALA A 73 -14.39 4.60 -1.38
CA ALA A 73 -13.94 4.14 -0.08
C ALA A 73 -14.94 4.54 1.03
N VAL A 74 -15.11 3.65 2.02
CA VAL A 74 -15.92 3.94 3.22
C VAL A 74 -15.02 4.03 4.44
N VAL A 75 -14.75 5.26 4.87
CA VAL A 75 -13.85 5.57 5.97
C VAL A 75 -14.67 5.78 7.24
N THR A 76 -14.37 5.00 8.27
CA THR A 76 -15.05 5.03 9.57
C THR A 76 -14.09 5.20 10.76
N LYS A 77 -12.82 5.43 10.47
CA LYS A 77 -11.75 5.60 11.46
C LYS A 77 -10.82 6.72 11.05
N GLU A 78 -10.08 7.24 12.02
CA GLU A 78 -9.06 8.26 11.81
C GLU A 78 -8.04 7.86 10.74
N VAL A 79 -7.63 8.84 9.92
CA VAL A 79 -6.67 8.67 8.84
C VAL A 79 -5.42 9.50 9.16
N PRO A 80 -4.24 8.88 9.26
CA PRO A 80 -2.99 9.61 9.50
C PRO A 80 -2.66 10.60 8.38
N PRO A 81 -1.88 11.66 8.67
CA PRO A 81 -1.39 12.58 7.65
C PRO A 81 -0.63 11.85 6.53
N GLY A 82 -0.86 12.28 5.28
CA GLY A 82 -0.20 11.73 4.09
C GLY A 82 -0.62 10.32 3.69
N ALA A 83 -1.45 9.64 4.48
CA ALA A 83 -1.90 8.28 4.20
C ALA A 83 -2.91 8.24 3.05
N THR A 84 -2.96 7.10 2.36
CA THR A 84 -4.02 6.80 1.38
C THR A 84 -4.96 5.76 1.95
N VAL A 85 -6.28 5.98 1.80
CA VAL A 85 -7.31 5.02 2.24
C VAL A 85 -8.10 4.54 1.05
N VAL A 86 -8.30 3.23 0.94
CA VAL A 86 -9.07 2.62 -0.16
C VAL A 86 -9.97 1.49 0.35
N GLY A 87 -11.04 1.21 -0.37
CA GLY A 87 -11.90 0.03 -0.18
C GLY A 87 -13.05 0.21 0.81
N ILE A 88 -13.82 -0.85 1.00
CA ILE A 88 -14.99 -0.96 1.87
C ILE A 88 -14.84 -2.24 2.72
N PRO A 89 -14.60 -2.13 4.04
CA PRO A 89 -14.26 -0.92 4.79
C PRO A 89 -12.92 -0.31 4.38
N GLY A 90 -12.75 1.01 4.59
CA GLY A 90 -11.53 1.74 4.24
C GLY A 90 -10.29 1.18 4.95
N ARG A 91 -9.27 0.85 4.18
CA ARG A 91 -7.97 0.37 4.67
C ARG A 91 -6.92 1.43 4.36
N ILE A 92 -6.09 1.73 5.35
CA ILE A 92 -5.00 2.67 5.22
C ILE A 92 -3.85 1.98 4.52
N ILE A 93 -3.43 2.54 3.38
CA ILE A 93 -2.21 2.17 2.68
C ILE A 93 -1.17 3.22 3.08
N MET A 94 -0.22 2.86 3.92
CA MET A 94 0.95 3.71 4.14
C MET A 94 1.85 3.61 2.90
N ARG A 95 2.35 4.75 2.40
CA ARG A 95 3.45 4.71 1.44
C ARG A 95 4.63 4.07 2.16
N GLU A 96 5.07 2.94 1.66
CA GLU A 96 6.34 2.35 2.10
C GLU A 96 7.47 3.36 1.81
N ASP A 97 8.45 3.40 2.70
CA ASP A 97 9.65 4.20 2.50
C ASP A 97 10.26 3.85 1.15
N SER A 98 10.56 4.89 0.36
CA SER A 98 11.08 4.75 -1.00
C SER A 98 12.33 3.87 -1.11
N GLU A 99 13.09 3.73 -0.03
CA GLU A 99 14.25 2.84 0.04
C GLU A 99 13.89 1.35 0.10
N GLN A 100 12.84 0.97 0.83
CA GLN A 100 12.38 -0.41 0.88
C GLN A 100 11.76 -0.84 -0.44
N GLN A 101 11.01 0.06 -1.07
CA GLN A 101 10.42 -0.17 -2.38
C GLN A 101 11.49 -0.33 -3.47
N ALA A 102 12.55 0.50 -3.45
CA ALA A 102 13.67 0.39 -4.36
C ALA A 102 14.47 -0.93 -4.18
N LYS A 103 14.67 -1.37 -2.93
CA LYS A 103 15.34 -2.64 -2.63
C LYS A 103 14.52 -3.85 -3.10
N ARG A 104 13.18 -3.82 -2.91
CA ARG A 104 12.29 -4.87 -3.40
C ARG A 104 12.23 -4.91 -4.92
N GLN A 105 12.19 -3.75 -5.57
CA GLN A 105 12.17 -3.65 -7.02
C GLN A 105 13.47 -4.19 -7.65
N ALA A 106 14.63 -3.85 -7.06
CA ALA A 106 15.91 -4.39 -7.49
C ALA A 106 16.03 -5.92 -7.30
N MET A 107 15.38 -6.47 -6.27
CA MET A 107 15.34 -7.91 -6.04
C MET A 107 14.35 -8.62 -6.97
N ALA A 108 13.19 -8.02 -7.24
CA ALA A 108 12.22 -8.52 -8.21
C ALA A 108 12.81 -8.57 -9.62
N GLU A 109 13.57 -7.54 -10.03
CA GLU A 109 14.32 -7.53 -11.29
C GLU A 109 15.38 -8.67 -11.37
N LYS A 110 16.09 -8.91 -10.27
CA LYS A 110 17.08 -10.01 -10.22
C LYS A 110 16.46 -11.41 -10.32
N LEU A 111 15.22 -11.55 -9.89
CA LEU A 111 14.48 -12.82 -9.88
C LEU A 111 13.58 -13.00 -11.11
N GLY A 112 13.57 -12.03 -12.07
CA GLY A 112 12.70 -12.07 -13.25
C GLY A 112 11.20 -11.92 -12.93
N PHE A 113 10.84 -11.50 -11.71
CA PHE A 113 9.45 -11.27 -11.31
C PHE A 113 9.03 -9.85 -11.68
N ASP A 114 7.85 -9.71 -12.32
CA ASP A 114 7.27 -8.43 -12.60
C ASP A 114 6.90 -7.71 -11.28
N ALA A 115 7.37 -6.48 -11.12
CA ALA A 115 7.21 -5.67 -9.89
C ALA A 115 5.75 -5.43 -9.47
N TYR A 116 4.79 -5.70 -10.35
CA TYR A 116 3.35 -5.63 -10.03
C TYR A 116 2.87 -6.72 -9.06
N GLY A 117 3.64 -7.80 -8.88
CA GLY A 117 3.29 -8.92 -8.02
C GLY A 117 3.71 -8.81 -6.55
N VAL A 118 4.53 -7.83 -6.18
CA VAL A 118 5.20 -7.79 -4.86
C VAL A 118 4.80 -6.57 -4.02
N SER A 119 3.52 -6.24 -3.93
CA SER A 119 3.05 -5.23 -2.96
C SER A 119 2.52 -5.91 -1.70
N GLN A 120 2.91 -5.43 -0.50
CA GLN A 120 2.43 -5.96 0.79
C GLN A 120 0.91 -5.84 0.99
N ASP A 121 0.23 -5.09 0.15
CA ASP A 121 -1.20 -4.79 0.24
C ASP A 121 -2.07 -5.62 -0.69
N MET A 122 -1.54 -6.72 -1.24
CA MET A 122 -2.35 -7.61 -2.04
C MET A 122 -3.43 -8.29 -1.20
N PRO A 123 -4.68 -8.32 -1.69
CA PRO A 123 -5.77 -9.04 -1.03
C PRO A 123 -5.53 -10.56 -0.99
N ASP A 124 -4.59 -11.09 -1.77
CA ASP A 124 -4.29 -12.50 -1.86
C ASP A 124 -3.33 -12.94 -0.72
N PRO A 125 -3.76 -13.87 0.15
CA PRO A 125 -2.92 -14.45 1.19
C PRO A 125 -1.66 -15.14 0.67
N VAL A 126 -1.71 -15.69 -0.54
CA VAL A 126 -0.58 -16.40 -1.18
C VAL A 126 0.51 -15.42 -1.59
N ALA A 127 0.14 -14.31 -2.24
CA ALA A 127 1.09 -13.27 -2.63
C ALA A 127 1.77 -12.64 -1.39
N ARG A 128 1.03 -12.48 -0.28
CA ARG A 128 1.59 -12.00 0.99
C ARG A 128 2.59 -13.02 1.58
N ALA A 129 2.26 -14.30 1.54
CA ALA A 129 3.16 -15.35 2.02
C ALA A 129 4.44 -15.43 1.18
N ILE A 130 4.35 -15.28 -0.14
CA ILE A 130 5.50 -15.20 -1.04
C ILE A 130 6.37 -13.98 -0.72
N GLY A 131 5.77 -12.80 -0.49
CA GLY A 131 6.50 -11.60 -0.07
C GLY A 131 7.28 -11.82 1.24
N GLN A 132 6.65 -12.44 2.25
CA GLN A 132 7.32 -12.76 3.51
C GLN A 132 8.45 -13.79 3.35
N LEU A 133 8.29 -14.77 2.47
CA LEU A 133 9.35 -15.74 2.15
C LEU A 133 10.55 -15.06 1.45
N LEU A 134 10.31 -14.15 0.54
CA LEU A 134 11.36 -13.36 -0.12
C LEU A 134 12.11 -12.48 0.89
N ASP A 135 11.41 -11.79 1.78
CA ASP A 135 12.01 -11.00 2.85
C ASP A 135 12.87 -11.89 3.79
N HIS A 136 12.38 -13.10 4.10
CA HIS A 136 13.13 -14.06 4.92
C HIS A 136 14.38 -14.58 4.22
N LEU A 137 14.29 -14.95 2.94
CA LEU A 137 15.43 -15.37 2.14
C LEU A 137 16.50 -14.28 2.07
N GLN A 138 16.12 -13.04 1.84
CA GLN A 138 17.05 -11.91 1.82
C GLN A 138 17.77 -11.72 3.15
N ALA A 139 17.06 -11.89 4.26
CA ALA A 139 17.68 -11.82 5.59
C ALA A 139 18.65 -12.98 5.85
N VAL A 140 18.36 -14.18 5.32
CA VAL A 140 19.24 -15.36 5.42
C VAL A 140 20.48 -15.14 4.55
N ASP A 141 20.32 -14.67 3.31
CA ASP A 141 21.45 -14.39 2.40
C ASP A 141 22.42 -13.36 2.99
N GLY A 142 21.89 -12.26 3.56
CA GLY A 142 22.72 -11.26 4.23
C GLY A 142 23.48 -11.79 5.43
N ARG A 143 22.88 -12.75 6.19
CA ARG A 143 23.58 -13.43 7.30
C ARG A 143 24.66 -14.39 6.80
N LEU A 144 24.37 -15.15 5.75
CA LEU A 144 25.34 -16.05 5.12
C LEU A 144 26.52 -15.28 4.56
N GLU A 145 26.28 -14.16 3.89
CA GLU A 145 27.34 -13.30 3.35
C GLU A 145 28.24 -12.75 4.48
N GLY A 146 27.64 -12.27 5.58
CA GLY A 146 28.38 -11.84 6.76
C GLY A 146 29.20 -12.97 7.40
N MET A 147 28.66 -14.19 7.48
CA MET A 147 29.37 -15.37 7.96
C MET A 147 30.52 -15.76 7.02
N CYS A 148 30.30 -15.70 5.70
CA CYS A 148 31.33 -15.96 4.70
C CYS A 148 32.49 -14.97 4.80
N GLN A 149 32.19 -13.70 4.95
CA GLN A 149 33.21 -12.67 5.16
C GLN A 149 34.04 -12.93 6.42
N ALA A 150 33.40 -13.31 7.53
CA ALA A 150 34.08 -13.66 8.76
C ALA A 150 34.96 -14.92 8.63
N LEU A 151 34.48 -15.96 7.94
CA LEU A 151 35.26 -17.19 7.66
C LEU A 151 36.45 -16.93 6.76
N THR A 152 36.29 -16.11 5.72
CA THR A 152 37.39 -15.71 4.83
C THR A 152 38.44 -14.91 5.58
N ALA A 153 38.04 -14.03 6.52
CA ALA A 153 38.97 -13.30 7.38
C ALA A 153 39.75 -14.23 8.33
N LEU A 154 39.18 -15.41 8.66
CA LEU A 154 39.85 -16.47 9.43
C LEU A 154 40.69 -17.43 8.57
N GLY A 155 40.80 -17.20 7.25
CA GLY A 155 41.59 -18.01 6.33
C GLY A 155 40.90 -19.26 5.81
N SER A 156 39.56 -19.32 5.85
CA SER A 156 38.77 -20.43 5.34
C SER A 156 38.25 -20.16 3.93
N ASP A 157 38.47 -21.07 2.98
CA ASP A 157 37.96 -21.01 1.59
C ASP A 157 36.57 -21.64 1.43
N TYR A 158 35.85 -21.91 2.52
CA TYR A 158 34.57 -22.63 2.49
C TYR A 158 33.48 -21.93 1.67
N CYS A 159 33.53 -20.60 1.58
CA CYS A 159 32.55 -19.79 0.87
C CYS A 159 32.90 -19.51 -0.60
N ALA A 160 33.93 -20.13 -1.15
CA ALA A 160 34.33 -19.98 -2.54
C ALA A 160 33.47 -20.75 -3.56
N LYS A 161 32.46 -21.51 -3.10
CA LYS A 161 31.53 -22.23 -3.99
C LYS A 161 30.34 -21.34 -4.29
N ASP A 162 30.13 -21.10 -5.60
CA ASP A 162 28.94 -20.38 -6.08
C ASP A 162 27.65 -21.13 -5.69
N LEU A 163 26.69 -20.38 -5.15
CA LEU A 163 25.34 -20.88 -4.96
C LEU A 163 24.66 -21.07 -6.32
N PRO A 164 23.76 -22.07 -6.47
CA PRO A 164 23.00 -22.23 -7.70
C PRO A 164 22.20 -20.96 -7.97
N VAL A 165 22.41 -20.39 -9.16
CA VAL A 165 21.66 -19.21 -9.62
C VAL A 165 20.29 -19.66 -10.09
N LEU A 166 19.23 -19.13 -9.49
CA LEU A 166 17.86 -19.30 -9.98
C LEU A 166 17.75 -18.62 -11.36
N ARG A 167 17.30 -19.36 -12.37
CA ARG A 167 17.15 -18.87 -13.73
C ARG A 167 15.69 -18.64 -14.05
N GLU A 168 15.43 -17.75 -15.00
CA GLU A 168 14.07 -17.45 -15.49
C GLU A 168 13.32 -18.73 -15.93
N GLU A 169 14.04 -19.68 -16.54
CA GLU A 169 13.54 -20.99 -16.96
C GLU A 169 13.06 -21.88 -15.80
N ASP A 170 13.57 -21.70 -14.58
CA ASP A 170 13.15 -22.43 -13.39
C ASP A 170 11.76 -21.99 -12.90
N PHE A 171 11.29 -20.82 -13.33
CA PHE A 171 9.99 -20.23 -13.02
C PHE A 171 9.04 -20.21 -14.22
N ALA A 172 9.49 -20.61 -15.39
CA ALA A 172 8.64 -20.76 -16.56
C ALA A 172 7.59 -21.84 -16.26
N GLY A 173 6.34 -21.43 -16.08
CA GLY A 173 5.24 -22.30 -15.67
C GLY A 173 5.16 -23.58 -16.49
N VAL A 174 4.71 -24.63 -15.82
CA VAL A 174 4.39 -25.92 -16.46
C VAL A 174 3.47 -25.64 -17.62
N LYS A 175 3.96 -25.87 -18.82
CA LYS A 175 3.14 -25.81 -20.04
C LYS A 175 2.09 -26.90 -19.95
N ASP A 176 0.86 -26.61 -20.33
CA ASP A 176 -0.16 -27.64 -20.52
C ASP A 176 0.29 -28.67 -21.58
N GLU A 177 -0.39 -29.79 -21.69
CA GLU A 177 -0.08 -30.88 -22.63
C GLU A 177 -0.05 -30.42 -24.12
N ASP A 178 -0.57 -29.20 -24.39
CA ASP A 178 -0.64 -28.56 -25.70
C ASP A 178 0.45 -27.49 -25.92
N GLY A 179 1.34 -27.25 -24.91
CA GLY A 179 2.48 -26.36 -25.01
C GLY A 179 2.17 -24.87 -24.79
N ASN A 180 0.97 -24.52 -24.35
CA ASN A 180 0.58 -23.15 -23.98
C ASN A 180 0.93 -22.83 -22.53
N PRO A 181 1.33 -21.58 -22.20
CA PRO A 181 1.54 -21.19 -20.81
C PRO A 181 0.21 -21.29 -20.07
N ALA A 182 0.17 -22.09 -18.99
CA ALA A 182 -1.00 -22.17 -18.10
C ALA A 182 -1.26 -20.79 -17.50
N ALA A 183 -2.51 -20.32 -17.65
CA ALA A 183 -2.98 -19.01 -17.19
C ALA A 183 -3.07 -18.93 -15.64
#